data_346023c24136bc515a88f6e77dc2e951
#
_entry.id   346023c24136bc515a88f6e77dc2e951
#
_cell.length_a   1.000
_cell.length_b   1.000
_cell.length_c   1.000
_cell.angle_alpha   90.00
_cell.angle_beta   90.00
_cell.angle_gamma   90.00
#
_symmetry.space_group_name_H-M   'P 1'
#
loop_
_entity.id
_entity.type
_entity.pdbx_description
1 polymer ?
#
loop_
_entity_poly.entity_id
_entity_poly.type
_entity_poly.pdbx_seq_one_letter_code
_entity_poly.pdbx_strand_id
1 'polypeptide(L)'
;MYNVDYKNVKAGYGFFGIFLGVGLILFVAFGYFCVGGYIRKLGKYGTAECTKVDIEYIYDDEDDSTTYKPTFYYDVDGQDYAYTLPYSTNVNLQGMQKNKYIYYDINDPSDCVSAYELDIGAPQIFIMLFTSIFPTIGICGMLGVYKRIKKMKYLAENGTLVKGLPYRMVESGTVVNGEVLPAILVEYTLPSGVTVELLGEARYDFRTRDEDGLVDLLIDLDDPSNYYINFDIQ
;
A
#
# COMPACT_ATOMS: atom_id res chain seq x y z
N MET A 1 13.22 2.07 35.88
CA MET A 1 12.50 2.19 34.59
C MET A 1 12.64 3.62 34.12
N TYR A 2 13.34 3.83 33.04
CA TYR A 2 13.60 5.17 32.48
C TYR A 2 12.34 5.67 31.74
N ASN A 3 12.08 6.98 31.88
CA ASN A 3 10.95 7.59 31.15
C ASN A 3 11.42 7.96 29.75
N VAL A 4 11.04 7.16 28.75
CA VAL A 4 11.34 7.39 27.35
C VAL A 4 10.14 8.04 26.68
N ASP A 5 10.33 9.17 26.04
CA ASP A 5 9.24 9.83 25.30
C ASP A 5 8.96 9.10 23.98
N TYR A 6 7.79 8.48 23.93
CA TYR A 6 7.29 7.76 22.74
C TYR A 6 6.46 8.63 21.80
N LYS A 7 6.21 9.92 22.14
CA LYS A 7 5.25 10.77 21.45
C LYS A 7 5.56 10.87 19.95
N ASN A 8 6.80 11.20 19.62
CA ASN A 8 7.23 11.34 18.21
C ASN A 8 7.19 10.01 17.46
N VAL A 9 7.54 8.91 18.12
CA VAL A 9 7.48 7.58 17.50
C VAL A 9 6.04 7.14 17.28
N LYS A 10 5.14 7.41 18.24
CA LYS A 10 3.71 7.10 18.13
C LYS A 10 3.02 7.91 17.02
N ALA A 11 3.47 9.12 16.72
CA ALA A 11 2.95 9.91 15.61
C ALA A 11 3.06 9.15 14.27
N GLY A 12 4.09 8.30 14.11
CA GLY A 12 4.24 7.43 12.96
C GLY A 12 3.07 6.46 12.76
N TYR A 13 2.41 5.99 13.84
CA TYR A 13 1.22 5.16 13.69
C TYR A 13 0.06 5.91 13.02
N GLY A 14 -0.13 7.20 13.36
CA GLY A 14 -1.17 8.02 12.72
C GLY A 14 -0.90 8.17 11.23
N PHE A 15 0.33 8.52 10.86
CA PHE A 15 0.73 8.69 9.47
C PHE A 15 0.57 7.41 8.64
N PHE A 16 1.19 6.31 9.08
CA PHE A 16 1.10 5.02 8.36
C PHE A 16 -0.30 4.39 8.45
N GLY A 17 -1.07 4.68 9.52
CA GLY A 17 -2.45 4.27 9.65
C GLY A 17 -3.37 4.89 8.60
N ILE A 18 -3.12 6.14 8.19
CA ILE A 18 -3.85 6.78 7.09
C ILE A 18 -3.55 6.06 5.78
N PHE A 19 -2.27 5.78 5.48
CA PHE A 19 -1.90 5.02 4.28
C PHE A 19 -2.55 3.64 4.23
N LEU A 20 -2.57 2.94 5.38
CA LEU A 20 -3.22 1.64 5.48
C LEU A 20 -4.74 1.75 5.28
N GLY A 21 -5.41 2.68 5.97
CA GLY A 21 -6.86 2.84 5.91
C GLY A 21 -7.36 3.26 4.54
N VAL A 22 -6.81 4.34 3.99
CA VAL A 22 -7.15 4.82 2.65
C VAL A 22 -6.75 3.80 1.59
N GLY A 23 -5.55 3.20 1.73
CA GLY A 23 -5.07 2.17 0.81
C GLY A 23 -5.97 0.94 0.76
N LEU A 24 -6.45 0.45 1.90
CA LEU A 24 -7.39 -0.68 1.96
C LEU A 24 -8.73 -0.34 1.31
N ILE A 25 -9.27 0.85 1.57
CA ILE A 25 -10.53 1.29 0.94
C ILE A 25 -10.38 1.31 -0.58
N LEU A 26 -9.32 1.93 -1.10
CA LEU A 26 -9.05 1.98 -2.53
C LEU A 26 -8.83 0.58 -3.11
N PHE A 27 -8.02 -0.26 -2.46
CA PHE A 27 -7.74 -1.62 -2.91
C PHE A 27 -9.01 -2.48 -2.98
N VAL A 28 -9.88 -2.41 -1.97
CA VAL A 28 -11.15 -3.14 -1.96
C VAL A 28 -12.11 -2.61 -3.03
N ALA A 29 -12.25 -1.28 -3.16
CA ALA A 29 -13.15 -0.68 -4.14
C ALA A 29 -12.72 -1.01 -5.58
N PHE A 30 -11.46 -0.82 -5.91
CA PHE A 30 -10.92 -1.16 -7.24
C PHE A 30 -10.84 -2.67 -7.46
N GLY A 31 -10.49 -3.44 -6.43
CA GLY A 31 -10.52 -4.90 -6.48
C GLY A 31 -11.92 -5.43 -6.81
N TYR A 32 -12.95 -4.89 -6.15
CA TYR A 32 -14.34 -5.24 -6.47
C TYR A 32 -14.69 -4.87 -7.91
N PHE A 33 -14.30 -3.69 -8.37
CA PHE A 33 -14.51 -3.28 -9.77
C PHE A 33 -13.80 -4.21 -10.76
N CYS A 34 -12.52 -4.55 -10.50
CA CYS A 34 -11.73 -5.42 -11.38
C CYS A 34 -12.23 -6.87 -11.42
N VAL A 35 -12.66 -7.42 -10.28
CA VAL A 35 -13.08 -8.82 -10.18
C VAL A 35 -14.60 -9.01 -10.07
N GLY A 36 -15.36 -7.93 -10.12
CA GLY A 36 -16.82 -7.95 -9.95
C GLY A 36 -17.54 -8.87 -10.94
N GLY A 37 -17.07 -8.95 -12.18
CA GLY A 37 -17.56 -9.90 -13.16
C GLY A 37 -17.34 -11.36 -12.73
N TYR A 38 -16.16 -11.68 -12.18
CA TYR A 38 -15.86 -13.01 -11.63
C TYR A 38 -16.73 -13.35 -10.41
N ILE A 39 -16.95 -12.37 -9.51
CA ILE A 39 -17.83 -12.56 -8.36
C ILE A 39 -19.27 -12.86 -8.80
N ARG A 40 -19.76 -12.13 -9.80
CA ARG A 40 -21.08 -12.40 -10.40
C ARG A 40 -21.14 -13.79 -11.02
N LYS A 41 -20.05 -14.26 -11.66
CA LYS A 41 -19.96 -15.61 -12.21
C LYS A 41 -20.03 -16.70 -11.15
N LEU A 42 -19.52 -16.47 -9.93
CA LEU A 42 -19.56 -17.48 -8.87
C LEU A 42 -20.98 -17.98 -8.52
N GLY A 43 -22.01 -17.17 -8.79
CA GLY A 43 -23.42 -17.56 -8.67
C GLY A 43 -24.05 -18.08 -9.97
N LYS A 44 -23.28 -18.16 -11.09
CA LYS A 44 -23.78 -18.53 -12.42
C LYS A 44 -23.26 -19.93 -12.78
N TYR A 45 -24.14 -20.83 -13.06
CA TYR A 45 -23.80 -22.25 -13.28
C TYR A 45 -24.03 -22.69 -14.72
N GLY A 46 -24.79 -21.94 -15.53
CA GLY A 46 -25.07 -22.22 -16.93
C GLY A 46 -24.13 -21.43 -17.86
N THR A 47 -23.88 -21.98 -19.03
CA THR A 47 -23.15 -21.32 -20.11
C THR A 47 -23.93 -21.52 -21.42
N ALA A 48 -24.24 -20.41 -22.08
CA ALA A 48 -24.90 -20.45 -23.40
C ALA A 48 -23.99 -19.82 -24.45
N GLU A 49 -24.02 -20.34 -25.67
CA GLU A 49 -23.33 -19.74 -26.79
C GLU A 49 -24.19 -18.61 -27.37
N CYS A 50 -23.60 -17.47 -27.66
CA CYS A 50 -24.26 -16.34 -28.28
C CYS A 50 -24.61 -16.66 -29.73
N THR A 51 -25.90 -16.59 -30.06
CA THR A 51 -26.40 -16.79 -31.43
C THR A 51 -26.14 -15.56 -32.31
N LYS A 52 -26.18 -14.36 -31.69
CA LYS A 52 -25.99 -13.07 -32.37
C LYS A 52 -25.45 -12.04 -31.40
N VAL A 53 -24.67 -11.09 -31.89
CA VAL A 53 -24.24 -9.87 -31.18
C VAL A 53 -24.61 -8.66 -32.02
N ASP A 54 -25.49 -7.82 -31.51
CA ASP A 54 -25.84 -6.53 -32.13
C ASP A 54 -25.04 -5.41 -31.42
N ILE A 55 -24.65 -4.40 -32.18
CA ILE A 55 -23.88 -3.27 -31.63
C ILE A 55 -24.58 -1.96 -31.96
N GLU A 56 -24.95 -1.23 -30.94
CA GLU A 56 -25.37 0.16 -31.05
C GLU A 56 -24.10 1.05 -31.04
N TYR A 57 -24.02 1.97 -32.00
CA TYR A 57 -22.92 2.94 -32.13
C TYR A 57 -23.37 4.23 -31.45
N ILE A 58 -22.60 4.68 -30.47
CA ILE A 58 -22.82 5.94 -29.77
C ILE A 58 -21.66 6.87 -30.13
N TYR A 59 -21.96 7.92 -30.88
CA TYR A 59 -21.01 8.94 -31.26
C TYR A 59 -21.06 10.11 -30.28
N ASP A 60 -19.92 10.55 -29.80
CA ASP A 60 -19.75 11.72 -28.96
C ASP A 60 -19.13 12.85 -29.78
N ASP A 61 -19.92 13.91 -30.01
CA ASP A 61 -19.50 15.07 -30.79
C ASP A 61 -18.46 15.93 -30.08
N GLU A 62 -18.36 15.87 -28.74
CA GLU A 62 -17.43 16.70 -27.97
C GLU A 62 -16.01 16.13 -28.03
N ASP A 63 -15.86 14.82 -27.97
CA ASP A 63 -14.56 14.13 -27.95
C ASP A 63 -14.18 13.50 -29.29
N ASP A 64 -15.00 13.66 -30.36
CA ASP A 64 -14.84 13.00 -31.66
C ASP A 64 -14.59 11.49 -31.51
N SER A 65 -15.32 10.85 -30.60
CA SER A 65 -15.13 9.46 -30.25
C SER A 65 -16.37 8.62 -30.50
N THR A 66 -16.16 7.36 -30.88
CA THR A 66 -17.25 6.38 -31.05
C THR A 66 -17.12 5.32 -29.96
N THR A 67 -18.20 5.10 -29.24
CA THR A 67 -18.32 4.00 -28.29
C THR A 67 -19.36 2.99 -28.77
N TYR A 68 -19.31 1.79 -28.26
CA TYR A 68 -20.09 0.65 -28.69
C TYR A 68 -20.88 0.10 -27.50
N LYS A 69 -22.18 -0.16 -27.70
CA LYS A 69 -23.05 -0.80 -26.69
C LYS A 69 -23.56 -2.12 -27.25
N PRO A 70 -22.90 -3.24 -26.90
CA PRO A 70 -23.26 -4.56 -27.44
C PRO A 70 -24.46 -5.15 -26.74
N THR A 71 -25.28 -5.86 -27.50
CA THR A 71 -26.37 -6.73 -27.04
C THR A 71 -26.09 -8.15 -27.52
N PHE A 72 -26.01 -9.07 -26.59
CA PHE A 72 -25.76 -10.50 -26.82
C PHE A 72 -27.08 -11.26 -26.79
N TYR A 73 -27.34 -12.03 -27.83
CA TYR A 73 -28.52 -12.92 -27.92
C TYR A 73 -28.05 -14.35 -27.70
N TYR A 74 -28.79 -15.09 -26.89
CA TYR A 74 -28.48 -16.48 -26.55
C TYR A 74 -29.74 -17.26 -26.28
N ASP A 75 -29.66 -18.58 -26.44
CA ASP A 75 -30.75 -19.52 -26.20
C ASP A 75 -30.48 -20.38 -24.97
N VAL A 76 -31.48 -20.57 -24.15
CA VAL A 76 -31.46 -21.54 -23.05
C VAL A 76 -32.73 -22.39 -23.12
N ASP A 77 -32.54 -23.66 -23.36
CA ASP A 77 -33.65 -24.65 -23.44
C ASP A 77 -34.76 -24.29 -24.46
N GLY A 78 -34.39 -23.65 -25.58
CA GLY A 78 -35.29 -23.23 -26.62
C GLY A 78 -36.02 -21.90 -26.38
N GLN A 79 -35.60 -21.16 -25.37
CA GLN A 79 -36.06 -19.80 -25.09
C GLN A 79 -34.96 -18.77 -25.37
N ASP A 80 -35.30 -17.76 -26.16
CA ASP A 80 -34.40 -16.68 -26.52
C ASP A 80 -34.28 -15.64 -25.41
N TYR A 81 -33.05 -15.24 -25.12
CA TYR A 81 -32.69 -14.18 -24.17
C TYR A 81 -31.80 -13.15 -24.85
N ALA A 82 -31.80 -11.93 -24.30
CA ALA A 82 -30.92 -10.85 -24.73
C ALA A 82 -30.30 -10.17 -23.53
N TYR A 83 -28.98 -9.91 -23.60
CA TYR A 83 -28.23 -9.20 -22.59
C TYR A 83 -27.49 -8.00 -23.20
N THR A 84 -27.87 -6.80 -22.81
CA THR A 84 -27.20 -5.58 -23.20
C THR A 84 -26.17 -5.16 -22.12
N LEU A 85 -24.93 -4.87 -22.49
CA LEU A 85 -23.95 -4.35 -21.54
C LEU A 85 -24.50 -3.07 -20.86
N PRO A 86 -24.37 -2.95 -19.53
CA PRO A 86 -24.86 -1.78 -18.80
C PRO A 86 -24.03 -0.50 -19.05
N TYR A 87 -22.91 -0.60 -19.78
CA TYR A 87 -22.00 0.48 -20.14
C TYR A 87 -21.56 0.37 -21.60
N SER A 88 -21.09 1.48 -22.16
CA SER A 88 -20.47 1.51 -23.49
C SER A 88 -18.98 1.16 -23.40
N THR A 89 -18.43 0.57 -24.45
CA THR A 89 -17.02 0.23 -24.58
C THR A 89 -16.42 0.89 -25.83
N ASN A 90 -15.13 1.19 -25.82
CA ASN A 90 -14.39 1.66 -26.99
C ASN A 90 -13.92 0.51 -27.92
N VAL A 91 -14.24 -0.73 -27.58
CA VAL A 91 -13.88 -1.91 -28.32
C VAL A 91 -15.09 -2.43 -29.09
N ASN A 92 -14.95 -2.54 -30.41
CA ASN A 92 -15.94 -3.22 -31.24
C ASN A 92 -15.89 -4.73 -30.97
N LEU A 93 -16.92 -5.26 -30.31
CA LEU A 93 -16.98 -6.65 -29.90
C LEU A 93 -17.53 -7.59 -30.97
N GLN A 94 -17.93 -7.06 -32.13
CA GLN A 94 -18.49 -7.86 -33.22
C GLN A 94 -17.41 -8.82 -33.77
N GLY A 95 -17.76 -10.10 -33.84
CA GLY A 95 -16.87 -11.13 -34.36
C GLY A 95 -15.71 -11.58 -33.43
N MET A 96 -15.60 -11.04 -32.24
CA MET A 96 -14.60 -11.50 -31.26
C MET A 96 -14.97 -12.87 -30.70
N GLN A 97 -14.03 -13.84 -30.75
CA GLN A 97 -14.28 -15.21 -30.26
C GLN A 97 -14.62 -15.29 -28.77
N LYS A 98 -14.04 -14.41 -27.93
CA LYS A 98 -14.31 -14.37 -26.49
C LYS A 98 -15.71 -13.86 -26.12
N ASN A 99 -16.47 -13.34 -27.07
CA ASN A 99 -17.85 -12.88 -26.84
C ASN A 99 -18.89 -13.93 -27.18
N LYS A 100 -18.46 -15.15 -27.42
CA LYS A 100 -19.37 -16.24 -27.80
C LYS A 100 -20.17 -16.84 -26.65
N TYR A 101 -19.85 -16.48 -25.40
CA TYR A 101 -20.46 -17.12 -24.25
C TYR A 101 -21.05 -16.11 -23.27
N ILE A 102 -22.26 -16.46 -22.81
CA ILE A 102 -22.92 -15.84 -21.66
C ILE A 102 -22.93 -16.86 -20.51
N TYR A 103 -22.66 -16.37 -19.31
CA TYR A 103 -22.81 -17.13 -18.07
C TYR A 103 -24.07 -16.67 -17.37
N TYR A 104 -24.99 -17.61 -17.07
CA TYR A 104 -26.32 -17.30 -16.54
C TYR A 104 -26.66 -18.13 -15.30
N ASP A 105 -27.59 -17.62 -14.50
CA ASP A 105 -28.18 -18.39 -13.40
C ASP A 105 -29.16 -19.43 -13.96
N ILE A 106 -28.99 -20.70 -13.59
CA ILE A 106 -29.84 -21.79 -14.06
C ILE A 106 -31.29 -21.59 -13.65
N ASN A 107 -31.56 -20.95 -12.51
CA ASN A 107 -32.92 -20.69 -12.03
C ASN A 107 -33.55 -19.45 -12.65
N ASP A 108 -32.74 -18.52 -13.13
CA ASP A 108 -33.15 -17.30 -13.82
C ASP A 108 -32.15 -16.95 -14.94
N PRO A 109 -32.35 -17.50 -16.15
CA PRO A 109 -31.48 -17.25 -17.27
C PRO A 109 -31.33 -15.78 -17.68
N SER A 110 -32.25 -14.90 -17.27
CA SER A 110 -32.15 -13.47 -17.52
C SER A 110 -31.09 -12.79 -16.64
N ASP A 111 -30.74 -13.37 -15.47
CA ASP A 111 -29.62 -12.94 -14.64
C ASP A 111 -28.32 -13.54 -15.17
N CYS A 112 -27.58 -12.75 -15.95
CA CYS A 112 -26.43 -13.22 -16.70
C CYS A 112 -25.31 -12.21 -16.75
N VAL A 113 -24.14 -12.66 -17.24
CA VAL A 113 -22.94 -11.85 -17.46
C VAL A 113 -22.22 -12.35 -18.72
N SER A 114 -21.71 -11.42 -19.52
CA SER A 114 -20.97 -11.80 -20.73
C SER A 114 -19.53 -12.26 -20.38
N ALA A 115 -18.97 -13.14 -21.22
CA ALA A 115 -17.58 -13.54 -21.09
C ALA A 115 -16.62 -12.34 -21.20
N TYR A 116 -17.00 -11.28 -21.91
CA TYR A 116 -16.26 -10.04 -22.03
C TYR A 116 -16.07 -9.33 -20.68
N GLU A 117 -17.11 -9.29 -19.84
CA GLU A 117 -17.06 -8.66 -18.51
C GLU A 117 -16.18 -9.43 -17.54
N LEU A 118 -15.89 -10.69 -17.83
CA LEU A 118 -15.02 -11.53 -17.01
C LEU A 118 -13.55 -11.43 -17.40
N ASP A 119 -13.26 -10.80 -18.53
CA ASP A 119 -11.88 -10.68 -19.02
C ASP A 119 -11.14 -9.62 -18.19
N ILE A 120 -10.19 -10.05 -17.37
CA ILE A 120 -9.28 -9.14 -16.67
C ILE A 120 -8.20 -8.71 -17.64
N GLY A 121 -8.33 -7.51 -18.18
CA GLY A 121 -7.32 -6.92 -19.06
C GLY A 121 -6.09 -6.36 -18.30
N ALA A 122 -5.05 -6.02 -19.05
CA ALA A 122 -3.84 -5.41 -18.51
C ALA A 122 -4.12 -4.13 -17.66
N PRO A 123 -5.06 -3.23 -18.03
CA PRO A 123 -5.37 -2.06 -17.21
C PRO A 123 -5.87 -2.41 -15.81
N GLN A 124 -6.74 -3.42 -15.67
CA GLN A 124 -7.28 -3.85 -14.39
C GLN A 124 -6.19 -4.42 -13.49
N ILE A 125 -5.28 -5.24 -14.05
CA ILE A 125 -4.12 -5.77 -13.33
C ILE A 125 -3.23 -4.61 -12.85
N PHE A 126 -2.96 -3.64 -13.71
CA PHE A 126 -2.16 -2.46 -13.36
C PHE A 126 -2.79 -1.67 -12.20
N ILE A 127 -4.10 -1.40 -12.25
CA ILE A 127 -4.82 -0.70 -11.18
C ILE A 127 -4.72 -1.47 -9.86
N MET A 128 -4.90 -2.79 -9.88
CA MET A 128 -4.78 -3.63 -8.67
C MET A 128 -3.37 -3.57 -8.08
N LEU A 129 -2.33 -3.67 -8.91
CA LEU A 129 -0.95 -3.55 -8.47
C LEU A 129 -0.66 -2.16 -7.89
N PHE A 130 -1.10 -1.11 -8.58
CA PHE A 130 -0.90 0.27 -8.13
C PHE A 130 -1.58 0.54 -6.79
N THR A 131 -2.84 0.13 -6.63
CA THR A 131 -3.58 0.35 -5.38
C THR A 131 -3.03 -0.48 -4.21
N SER A 132 -2.35 -1.61 -4.47
CA SER A 132 -1.72 -2.43 -3.43
C SER A 132 -0.49 -1.78 -2.79
N ILE A 133 0.13 -0.78 -3.43
CA ILE A 133 1.30 -0.07 -2.91
C ILE A 133 0.97 0.65 -1.60
N PHE A 134 -0.19 1.32 -1.53
CA PHE A 134 -0.57 2.11 -0.36
C PHE A 134 -0.73 1.27 0.92
N PRO A 135 -1.53 0.19 0.95
CA PRO A 135 -1.61 -0.65 2.14
C PRO A 135 -0.27 -1.31 2.48
N THR A 136 0.57 -1.63 1.47
CA THR A 136 1.91 -2.18 1.71
C THR A 136 2.79 -1.20 2.46
N ILE A 137 2.84 0.08 2.02
CA ILE A 137 3.57 1.15 2.74
C ILE A 137 3.03 1.30 4.16
N GLY A 138 1.69 1.30 4.34
CA GLY A 138 1.05 1.38 5.65
C GLY A 138 1.49 0.25 6.58
N ILE A 139 1.42 -1.00 6.12
CA ILE A 139 1.82 -2.18 6.91
C ILE A 139 3.30 -2.15 7.26
N CYS A 140 4.18 -1.93 6.28
CA CYS A 140 5.64 -1.89 6.49
C CYS A 140 6.02 -0.77 7.46
N GLY A 141 5.43 0.41 7.31
CA GLY A 141 5.66 1.54 8.21
C GLY A 141 5.20 1.27 9.64
N MET A 142 4.00 0.71 9.83
CA MET A 142 3.48 0.34 11.16
C MET A 142 4.35 -0.73 11.84
N LEU A 143 4.82 -1.72 11.08
CA LEU A 143 5.77 -2.73 11.60
C LEU A 143 7.09 -2.10 12.02
N GLY A 144 7.60 -1.12 11.27
CA GLY A 144 8.79 -0.35 11.62
C GLY A 144 8.60 0.41 12.96
N VAL A 145 7.49 1.14 13.09
CA VAL A 145 7.13 1.85 14.33
C VAL A 145 7.00 0.88 15.51
N TYR A 146 6.33 -0.25 15.32
CA TYR A 146 6.17 -1.28 16.34
C TYR A 146 7.52 -1.82 16.83
N LYS A 147 8.41 -2.20 15.91
CA LYS A 147 9.75 -2.68 16.25
C LYS A 147 10.54 -1.64 17.04
N ARG A 148 10.45 -0.37 16.64
CA ARG A 148 11.12 0.73 17.32
C ARG A 148 10.59 0.93 18.74
N ILE A 149 9.28 0.96 18.96
CA ILE A 149 8.68 1.06 20.30
C ILE A 149 9.08 -0.14 21.16
N LYS A 150 9.07 -1.35 20.60
CA LYS A 150 9.50 -2.56 21.31
C LYS A 150 10.95 -2.45 21.76
N LYS A 151 11.86 -1.99 20.88
CA LYS A 151 13.26 -1.73 21.19
C LYS A 151 13.41 -0.71 22.32
N MET A 152 12.72 0.43 22.22
CA MET A 152 12.79 1.49 23.24
C MET A 152 12.26 1.01 24.59
N LYS A 153 11.17 0.21 24.64
CA LYS A 153 10.66 -0.38 25.87
C LYS A 153 11.66 -1.34 26.50
N TYR A 154 12.23 -2.22 25.71
CA TYR A 154 13.25 -3.16 26.18
C TYR A 154 14.44 -2.43 26.79
N LEU A 155 14.96 -1.40 26.10
CA LEU A 155 16.05 -0.59 26.62
C LEU A 155 15.68 0.20 27.88
N ALA A 156 14.44 0.70 27.99
CA ALA A 156 13.97 1.38 29.22
C ALA A 156 13.92 0.47 30.44
N GLU A 157 13.72 -0.83 30.23
CA GLU A 157 13.65 -1.85 31.29
C GLU A 157 15.01 -2.46 31.61
N ASN A 158 15.84 -2.73 30.59
CA ASN A 158 17.04 -3.53 30.72
C ASN A 158 18.35 -2.76 30.39
N GLY A 159 18.23 -1.62 29.69
CA GLY A 159 19.40 -0.85 29.27
C GLY A 159 20.05 -0.07 30.40
N THR A 160 21.32 0.26 30.21
CA THR A 160 22.11 1.15 31.06
C THR A 160 22.01 2.58 30.54
N LEU A 161 21.63 3.54 31.43
CA LEU A 161 21.62 4.95 31.09
C LEU A 161 22.99 5.57 31.37
N VAL A 162 23.59 6.14 30.34
CA VAL A 162 24.82 6.95 30.40
C VAL A 162 24.45 8.39 30.08
N LYS A 163 24.70 9.30 31.01
CA LYS A 163 24.30 10.71 30.89
C LYS A 163 25.45 11.60 30.42
N GLY A 164 25.09 12.64 29.66
CA GLY A 164 25.99 13.73 29.35
C GLY A 164 27.17 13.31 28.47
N LEU A 165 26.97 12.41 27.51
CA LEU A 165 27.99 12.04 26.55
C LEU A 165 28.18 13.14 25.51
N PRO A 166 29.40 13.52 25.18
CA PRO A 166 29.65 14.43 24.08
C PRO A 166 29.28 13.78 22.75
N TYR A 167 28.75 14.57 21.85
CA TYR A 167 28.51 14.16 20.49
C TYR A 167 29.14 15.10 19.49
N ARG A 168 29.33 14.62 18.27
CA ARG A 168 29.71 15.43 17.11
C ARG A 168 28.68 15.27 15.99
N MET A 169 28.46 16.32 15.20
CA MET A 169 27.66 16.27 14.01
C MET A 169 28.43 15.58 12.89
N VAL A 170 27.73 14.68 12.19
CA VAL A 170 28.26 13.97 11.00
C VAL A 170 27.22 13.96 9.90
N GLU A 171 27.68 13.83 8.67
CA GLU A 171 26.76 13.56 7.55
C GLU A 171 26.19 12.13 7.67
N SER A 172 24.88 12.02 7.63
CA SER A 172 24.25 10.70 7.57
C SER A 172 24.20 10.20 6.13
N GLY A 173 24.01 8.88 5.95
CA GLY A 173 23.73 8.32 4.63
C GLY A 173 22.30 8.61 4.11
N THR A 174 21.51 9.41 4.83
CA THR A 174 20.11 9.70 4.48
C THR A 174 20.02 10.97 3.65
N VAL A 175 19.50 10.84 2.43
CA VAL A 175 19.28 11.96 1.51
C VAL A 175 17.78 12.21 1.39
N VAL A 176 17.33 13.45 1.63
CA VAL A 176 15.94 13.88 1.49
C VAL A 176 15.90 15.14 0.64
N ASN A 177 15.13 15.10 -0.44
CA ASN A 177 15.02 16.18 -1.43
C ASN A 177 16.37 16.65 -2.00
N GLY A 178 17.34 15.73 -2.16
CA GLY A 178 18.66 16.02 -2.69
C GLY A 178 19.67 16.55 -1.65
N GLU A 179 19.27 16.68 -0.37
CA GLU A 179 20.11 17.14 0.71
C GLU A 179 20.44 16.02 1.70
N VAL A 180 21.71 15.91 2.08
CA VAL A 180 22.14 14.97 3.11
C VAL A 180 21.70 15.49 4.48
N LEU A 181 21.00 14.66 5.24
CA LEU A 181 20.60 15.02 6.59
C LEU A 181 21.76 14.82 7.57
N PRO A 182 21.97 15.75 8.52
CA PRO A 182 22.92 15.56 9.60
C PRO A 182 22.43 14.49 10.58
N ALA A 183 23.37 13.79 11.17
CA ALA A 183 23.17 12.88 12.29
C ALA A 183 24.22 13.19 13.38
N ILE A 184 23.99 12.71 14.58
CA ILE A 184 24.99 12.82 15.63
C ILE A 184 25.72 11.51 15.82
N LEU A 185 27.00 11.59 16.12
CA LEU A 185 27.84 10.47 16.45
C LEU A 185 28.26 10.59 17.91
N VAL A 186 28.10 9.53 18.67
CA VAL A 186 28.52 9.42 20.07
C VAL A 186 29.56 8.33 20.18
N GLU A 187 30.69 8.62 20.83
CA GLU A 187 31.69 7.63 21.17
C GLU A 187 31.48 7.19 22.62
N TYR A 188 31.37 5.88 22.84
CA TYR A 188 31.21 5.34 24.19
C TYR A 188 32.18 4.17 24.43
N THR A 189 32.90 4.22 25.54
CA THR A 189 33.78 3.12 25.95
C THR A 189 33.03 2.20 26.90
N LEU A 190 32.79 0.97 26.44
CA LEU A 190 32.16 -0.09 27.22
C LEU A 190 32.97 -0.46 28.45
N PRO A 191 32.37 -1.07 29.49
CA PRO A 191 33.10 -1.59 30.65
C PRO A 191 34.20 -2.59 30.30
N SER A 192 34.09 -3.25 29.13
CA SER A 192 35.14 -4.12 28.59
C SER A 192 36.38 -3.42 28.07
N GLY A 193 36.37 -2.07 28.02
CA GLY A 193 37.45 -1.26 27.44
C GLY A 193 37.36 -1.06 25.92
N VAL A 194 36.33 -1.62 25.27
CA VAL A 194 36.10 -1.43 23.82
C VAL A 194 35.32 -0.13 23.59
N THR A 195 35.85 0.74 22.74
CA THR A 195 35.11 1.95 22.31
C THR A 195 34.24 1.65 21.10
N VAL A 196 32.99 2.04 21.18
CA VAL A 196 31.99 1.88 20.12
C VAL A 196 31.54 3.26 19.62
N GLU A 197 31.39 3.40 18.31
CA GLU A 197 30.81 4.58 17.68
C GLU A 197 29.30 4.31 17.43
N LEU A 198 28.47 5.18 17.98
CA LEU A 198 27.01 5.04 17.96
C LEU A 198 26.40 6.19 17.15
N LEU A 199 25.81 5.88 16.02
CA LEU A 199 25.21 6.85 15.12
C LEU A 199 23.73 7.09 15.50
N GLY A 200 23.39 8.34 15.78
CA GLY A 200 22.00 8.76 16.01
C GLY A 200 21.19 8.80 14.72
N GLU A 201 19.89 9.04 14.87
CA GLU A 201 19.01 9.19 13.72
C GLU A 201 19.30 10.49 12.97
N ALA A 202 19.23 10.42 11.64
CA ALA A 202 19.32 11.60 10.78
C ALA A 202 18.05 12.49 10.97
N ARG A 203 18.24 13.78 11.25
CA ARG A 203 17.13 14.71 11.53
C ARG A 203 17.40 16.11 10.97
N TYR A 204 16.35 16.76 10.47
CA TYR A 204 16.42 18.14 9.97
C TYR A 204 16.74 19.18 11.05
N ASP A 205 16.22 18.99 12.26
CA ASP A 205 16.37 19.93 13.38
C ASP A 205 17.83 20.02 13.91
N PHE A 206 18.69 19.09 13.54
CA PHE A 206 20.12 19.16 13.88
C PHE A 206 20.88 20.29 13.16
N ARG A 207 20.36 20.82 12.05
CA ARG A 207 20.95 21.96 11.35
C ARG A 207 21.01 23.26 12.17
N THR A 208 20.17 23.36 13.18
CA THR A 208 20.03 24.55 14.04
C THR A 208 20.62 24.35 15.44
N ARG A 209 21.19 23.17 15.71
CA ARG A 209 21.84 22.87 16.99
C ARG A 209 23.33 23.16 16.92
N ASP A 210 23.94 23.36 18.09
CA ASP A 210 25.39 23.47 18.20
C ASP A 210 26.06 22.21 17.66
N GLU A 211 27.24 22.37 17.03
CA GLU A 211 27.97 21.23 16.46
C GLU A 211 28.47 20.26 17.55
N ASP A 212 28.72 20.80 18.76
CA ASP A 212 29.09 20.04 19.94
C ASP A 212 28.06 20.21 21.05
N GLY A 213 27.68 19.12 21.67
CA GLY A 213 26.72 19.12 22.76
C GLY A 213 26.77 17.84 23.58
N LEU A 214 25.83 17.72 24.52
CA LEU A 214 25.72 16.54 25.37
C LEU A 214 24.40 15.82 25.10
N VAL A 215 24.42 14.48 25.12
CA VAL A 215 23.25 13.63 25.00
C VAL A 215 23.26 12.51 26.03
N ASP A 216 22.11 11.97 26.32
CA ASP A 216 21.97 10.75 27.11
C ASP A 216 21.89 9.52 26.19
N LEU A 217 22.60 8.49 26.54
CA LEU A 217 22.64 7.22 25.86
C LEU A 217 21.99 6.13 26.71
N LEU A 218 21.03 5.42 26.16
CA LEU A 218 20.49 4.20 26.73
C LEU A 218 20.99 3.02 25.89
N ILE A 219 21.79 2.16 26.48
CA ILE A 219 22.49 1.08 25.76
C ILE A 219 22.33 -0.24 26.48
N ASP A 220 22.20 -1.32 25.70
CA ASP A 220 22.35 -2.69 26.20
C ASP A 220 23.85 -3.05 26.21
N LEU A 221 24.41 -3.29 27.40
CA LEU A 221 25.84 -3.61 27.52
C LEU A 221 26.18 -5.00 27.02
N ASP A 222 25.21 -5.91 26.96
CA ASP A 222 25.39 -7.27 26.43
C ASP A 222 25.30 -7.29 24.90
N ASP A 223 24.49 -6.36 24.33
CA ASP A 223 24.38 -6.13 22.88
C ASP A 223 24.48 -4.62 22.56
N PRO A 224 25.69 -4.07 22.39
CA PRO A 224 25.89 -2.64 22.13
C PRO A 224 25.29 -2.13 20.80
N SER A 225 24.87 -3.00 19.91
CA SER A 225 24.11 -2.62 18.71
C SER A 225 22.67 -2.17 19.05
N ASN A 226 22.21 -2.53 20.23
CA ASN A 226 20.90 -2.17 20.75
C ASN A 226 21.03 -0.96 21.70
N TYR A 227 20.85 0.23 21.13
CA TYR A 227 20.96 1.50 21.84
C TYR A 227 19.90 2.50 21.39
N TYR A 228 19.71 3.54 22.20
CA TYR A 228 18.90 4.72 21.90
C TYR A 228 19.58 5.98 22.43
N ILE A 229 19.77 6.96 21.57
CA ILE A 229 20.32 8.25 21.93
C ILE A 229 19.15 9.21 22.19
N ASN A 230 19.08 9.73 23.41
CA ASN A 230 18.04 10.68 23.81
C ASN A 230 18.52 12.10 23.57
N PHE A 231 17.85 12.81 22.66
CA PHE A 231 18.16 14.18 22.27
C PHE A 231 17.39 15.24 23.07
N ASP A 232 16.35 14.83 23.81
CA ASP A 232 15.44 15.73 24.51
C ASP A 232 15.85 15.91 25.97
N ILE A 233 17.15 16.20 26.20
CA ILE A 233 17.60 16.63 27.51
C ILE A 233 17.32 18.13 27.62
N GLN A 234 16.36 18.46 28.46
CA GLN A 234 16.19 19.80 29.03
C GLN A 234 16.99 19.92 30.29
#